data_9270eab5003c027715de76375c283cc8
#
_entry.id   9270eab5003c027715de76375c283cc8
#
_cell.length_a   1.000
_cell.length_b   1.000
_cell.length_c   1.000
_cell.angle_alpha   90.00
_cell.angle_beta   90.00
_cell.angle_gamma   90.00
#
_symmetry.space_group_name_H-M   'P 1'
#
loop_
_entity.id
_entity.type
_entity.pdbx_description
1 polymer ?
#
loop_
_entity_poly.entity_id
_entity_poly.type
_entity_poly.pdbx_seq_one_letter_code
_entity_poly.pdbx_strand_id
1 'polypeptide(L)'
;ARTAASVGEALVAGAIFTIPAFMMVEVNGQRLWTDLSAHYWEASLVLLTGGLIGVLFIILLRRPLVTERELPWPESVASAQIVLAGASSASKAPRYLFGAMGFGAFLQYLKSDRGLLLMKEYVGGFIEFPRAAVQHFDFARRPLAPVSHTGGIAWTTPSLSPALTGIGYIIGPALSAITVSGGVIAWWVLIPLLLFFDPDLAQRLGFGQGASWDVLSFTVWYNVIRPIAVGTMLVGAGSTLFRMRGSIARSFRGAFAASAAARDGAVLERTERDIPVKW
;
A
#
# COMPACT_ATOMS: atom_id res chain seq x y z
N ALA A 1 15.48 -3.96 21.41
CA ALA A 1 15.19 -4.74 20.19
C ALA A 1 13.70 -4.66 19.77
N ARG A 2 12.73 -4.95 20.67
CA ARG A 2 11.28 -4.92 20.34
C ARG A 2 10.81 -3.53 19.91
N THR A 3 11.21 -2.49 20.63
CA THR A 3 10.88 -1.10 20.34
C THR A 3 11.53 -0.64 19.03
N ALA A 4 12.77 -1.01 18.78
CA ALA A 4 13.49 -0.64 17.56
C ALA A 4 12.86 -1.22 16.30
N ALA A 5 12.34 -2.46 16.35
CA ALA A 5 11.68 -3.09 15.21
C ALA A 5 10.37 -2.36 14.83
N SER A 6 9.53 -1.98 15.81
CA SER A 6 8.26 -1.28 15.54
C SER A 6 8.47 0.18 15.09
N VAL A 7 9.48 0.87 15.65
CA VAL A 7 9.81 2.24 15.25
C VAL A 7 10.36 2.28 13.82
N GLY A 8 11.19 1.29 13.44
CA GLY A 8 11.75 1.20 12.10
C GLY A 8 10.68 1.16 11.01
N GLU A 9 9.65 0.34 11.17
CA GLU A 9 8.55 0.22 10.21
C GLU A 9 7.74 1.52 10.08
N ALA A 10 7.40 2.16 11.19
CA ALA A 10 6.66 3.41 11.20
C ALA A 10 7.44 4.58 10.55
N LEU A 11 8.76 4.67 10.82
CA LEU A 11 9.62 5.68 10.21
C LEU A 11 9.81 5.46 8.72
N VAL A 12 10.01 4.21 8.30
CA VAL A 12 10.17 3.86 6.89
C VAL A 12 8.91 4.23 6.11
N ALA A 13 7.71 3.88 6.60
CA ALA A 13 6.47 4.23 5.95
C ALA A 13 6.29 5.76 5.84
N GLY A 14 6.54 6.51 6.91
CA GLY A 14 6.48 7.97 6.92
C GLY A 14 7.47 8.61 5.95
N ALA A 15 8.73 8.20 5.99
CA ALA A 15 9.76 8.75 5.13
C ALA A 15 9.54 8.40 3.64
N ILE A 16 9.21 7.14 3.33
CA ILE A 16 9.07 6.69 1.94
C ILE A 16 7.81 7.25 1.27
N PHE A 17 6.72 7.42 1.99
CA PHE A 17 5.45 7.84 1.37
C PHE A 17 5.16 9.33 1.56
N THR A 18 5.51 9.91 2.69
CA THR A 18 5.18 11.32 2.98
C THR A 18 6.18 12.28 2.36
N ILE A 19 7.47 12.03 2.50
CA ILE A 19 8.50 12.95 1.99
C ILE A 19 8.48 13.07 0.46
N PRO A 20 8.39 11.98 -0.33
CA PRO A 20 8.26 12.10 -1.78
C PRO A 20 7.04 12.87 -2.24
N ALA A 21 5.94 12.88 -1.46
CA ALA A 21 4.76 13.65 -1.80
C ALA A 21 5.06 15.15 -1.92
N PHE A 22 5.87 15.70 -1.00
CA PHE A 22 6.29 17.10 -1.06
C PHE A 22 7.20 17.42 -2.27
N MET A 23 7.95 16.44 -2.75
CA MET A 23 8.77 16.59 -3.96
C MET A 23 7.98 16.45 -5.26
N MET A 24 6.80 15.82 -5.19
CA MET A 24 5.92 15.60 -6.35
C MET A 24 4.83 16.67 -6.49
N VAL A 25 4.46 17.33 -5.39
CA VAL A 25 3.43 18.37 -5.41
C VAL A 25 3.95 19.64 -6.07
N GLU A 26 3.18 20.14 -7.02
CA GLU A 26 3.43 21.41 -7.69
C GLU A 26 2.41 22.44 -7.22
N VAL A 27 2.90 23.60 -6.81
CA VAL A 27 2.09 24.75 -6.43
C VAL A 27 2.48 25.91 -7.35
N ASN A 28 1.49 26.45 -8.09
CA ASN A 28 1.71 27.49 -9.10
C ASN A 28 2.75 27.13 -10.19
N GLY A 29 2.82 25.86 -10.58
CA GLY A 29 3.76 25.36 -11.60
C GLY A 29 5.19 25.17 -11.10
N GLN A 30 5.43 25.30 -9.79
CA GLN A 30 6.73 25.02 -9.16
C GLN A 30 6.58 23.88 -8.16
N ARG A 31 7.55 22.97 -8.13
CA ARG A 31 7.60 21.91 -7.14
C ARG A 31 7.81 22.49 -5.76
N LEU A 32 7.06 21.98 -4.79
CA LEU A 32 7.12 22.46 -3.41
C LEU A 32 8.52 22.28 -2.83
N TRP A 33 9.13 21.12 -3.05
CA TRP A 33 10.52 20.83 -2.70
C TRP A 33 11.27 20.33 -3.95
N THR A 34 12.37 20.99 -4.26
CA THR A 34 13.26 20.57 -5.36
C THR A 34 14.43 19.73 -4.85
N ASP A 35 14.89 20.00 -3.62
CA ASP A 35 16.00 19.31 -2.99
C ASP A 35 15.67 19.01 -1.51
N LEU A 36 15.84 17.76 -1.13
CA LEU A 36 15.58 17.29 0.23
C LEU A 36 16.61 17.83 1.23
N SER A 37 17.83 18.05 0.80
CA SER A 37 18.90 18.56 1.68
C SER A 37 18.61 19.98 2.18
N ALA A 38 18.02 20.82 1.32
CA ALA A 38 17.62 22.18 1.68
C ALA A 38 16.46 22.20 2.71
N HIS A 39 15.60 21.18 2.70
CA HIS A 39 14.41 21.06 3.56
C HIS A 39 14.55 20.01 4.67
N TYR A 40 15.79 19.69 5.06
CA TYR A 40 16.08 18.65 6.05
C TYR A 40 15.34 18.88 7.39
N TRP A 41 15.37 20.09 7.91
CA TRP A 41 14.74 20.43 9.17
C TRP A 41 13.22 20.42 9.10
N GLU A 42 12.64 20.88 8.00
CA GLU A 42 11.19 20.83 7.75
C GLU A 42 10.71 19.39 7.66
N ALA A 43 11.41 18.55 6.89
CA ALA A 43 11.12 17.13 6.77
C ALA A 43 11.22 16.42 8.14
N SER A 44 12.25 16.74 8.93
CA SER A 44 12.43 16.17 10.27
C SER A 44 11.32 16.59 11.23
N LEU A 45 10.88 17.83 11.19
CA LEU A 45 9.75 18.31 12.00
C LEU A 45 8.42 17.65 11.59
N VAL A 46 8.17 17.51 10.29
CA VAL A 46 6.96 16.81 9.78
C VAL A 46 6.96 15.37 10.26
N LEU A 47 8.07 14.66 10.15
CA LEU A 47 8.20 13.27 10.62
C LEU A 47 8.05 13.15 12.14
N LEU A 48 8.63 14.07 12.88
CA LEU A 48 8.53 14.09 14.36
C LEU A 48 7.10 14.34 14.82
N THR A 49 6.45 15.36 14.28
CA THR A 49 5.05 15.68 14.63
C THR A 49 4.10 14.59 14.21
N GLY A 50 4.26 14.04 13.00
CA GLY A 50 3.50 12.88 12.53
C GLY A 50 3.71 11.65 13.40
N GLY A 51 4.93 11.38 13.81
CA GLY A 51 5.27 10.29 14.74
C GLY A 51 4.63 10.46 16.11
N LEU A 52 4.65 11.64 16.69
CA LEU A 52 3.98 11.94 17.97
C LEU A 52 2.46 11.74 17.87
N ILE A 53 1.85 12.27 16.82
CA ILE A 53 0.41 12.07 16.56
C ILE A 53 0.12 10.58 16.37
N GLY A 54 0.94 9.85 15.62
CA GLY A 54 0.82 8.41 15.40
C GLY A 54 0.84 7.61 16.70
N VAL A 55 1.76 7.94 17.63
CA VAL A 55 1.83 7.30 18.96
C VAL A 55 0.56 7.57 19.76
N LEU A 56 0.03 8.79 19.74
CA LEU A 56 -1.23 9.11 20.41
C LEU A 56 -2.40 8.30 19.82
N PHE A 57 -2.49 8.20 18.50
CA PHE A 57 -3.50 7.37 17.84
C PHE A 57 -3.37 5.90 18.20
N ILE A 58 -2.15 5.34 18.25
CA ILE A 58 -1.94 3.94 18.64
C ILE A 58 -2.42 3.70 20.08
N ILE A 59 -2.12 4.58 21.01
CA ILE A 59 -2.58 4.46 22.40
C ILE A 59 -4.12 4.41 22.46
N LEU A 60 -4.79 5.30 21.73
CA LEU A 60 -6.25 5.36 21.71
C LEU A 60 -6.89 4.17 20.98
N LEU A 61 -6.29 3.72 19.88
CA LEU A 61 -6.86 2.66 19.04
C LEU A 61 -6.44 1.25 19.48
N ARG A 62 -5.45 1.11 20.35
CA ARG A 62 -4.94 -0.20 20.80
C ARG A 62 -6.05 -1.10 21.35
N ARG A 63 -6.89 -0.58 22.25
CA ARG A 63 -7.96 -1.38 22.85
C ARG A 63 -8.97 -1.85 21.81
N PRO A 64 -9.62 -0.98 21.02
CA PRO A 64 -10.64 -1.41 20.07
C PRO A 64 -10.11 -2.26 18.92
N LEU A 65 -8.84 -2.08 18.51
CA LEU A 65 -8.27 -2.79 17.37
C LEU A 65 -7.55 -4.08 17.73
N VAL A 66 -6.86 -4.10 18.88
CA VAL A 66 -5.98 -5.22 19.26
C VAL A 66 -6.61 -6.11 20.33
N THR A 67 -7.34 -5.49 21.30
CA THR A 67 -7.86 -6.23 22.46
C THR A 67 -9.32 -6.64 22.30
N GLU A 68 -10.18 -5.76 21.77
CA GLU A 68 -11.63 -6.02 21.66
C GLU A 68 -12.02 -6.78 20.38
N ARG A 69 -11.19 -6.72 19.35
CA ARG A 69 -11.40 -7.42 18.08
C ARG A 69 -10.27 -8.41 17.83
N GLU A 70 -10.63 -9.64 17.61
CA GLU A 70 -9.71 -10.69 17.12
C GLU A 70 -9.40 -10.45 15.63
N LEU A 71 -8.77 -9.31 15.31
CA LEU A 71 -8.31 -9.05 13.96
C LEU A 71 -7.05 -9.84 13.68
N PRO A 72 -6.98 -10.53 12.53
CA PRO A 72 -5.76 -11.21 12.12
C PRO A 72 -4.71 -10.16 11.73
N TRP A 73 -3.67 -10.03 12.52
CA TRP A 73 -2.51 -9.18 12.23
C TRP A 73 -1.35 -10.06 11.72
N PRO A 74 -1.43 -10.64 10.51
CA PRO A 74 -0.51 -11.70 10.09
C PRO A 74 0.95 -11.23 10.04
N GLU A 75 1.21 -10.02 9.55
CA GLU A 75 2.56 -9.46 9.47
C GLU A 75 3.14 -9.17 10.86
N SER A 76 2.34 -8.56 11.75
CA SER A 76 2.75 -8.26 13.12
C SER A 76 2.96 -9.53 13.94
N VAL A 77 2.13 -10.56 13.75
CA VAL A 77 2.29 -11.87 14.37
C VAL A 77 3.59 -12.54 13.89
N ALA A 78 3.87 -12.52 12.59
CA ALA A 78 5.12 -13.05 12.04
C ALA A 78 6.35 -12.32 12.60
N SER A 79 6.31 -11.00 12.66
CA SER A 79 7.38 -10.18 13.25
C SER A 79 7.59 -10.49 14.74
N ALA A 80 6.51 -10.68 15.50
CA ALA A 80 6.59 -11.10 16.90
C ALA A 80 7.22 -12.47 17.06
N GLN A 81 6.88 -13.43 16.20
CA GLN A 81 7.47 -14.77 16.22
C GLN A 81 8.97 -14.76 15.92
N ILE A 82 9.43 -13.91 15.00
CA ILE A 82 10.86 -13.72 14.71
C ILE A 82 11.60 -13.21 15.97
N VAL A 83 11.03 -12.21 16.65
CA VAL A 83 11.62 -11.65 17.87
C VAL A 83 11.67 -12.68 19.01
N LEU A 84 10.60 -13.47 19.18
CA LEU A 84 10.52 -14.54 20.18
C LEU A 84 11.52 -15.66 19.89
N ALA A 85 11.63 -16.07 18.63
CA ALA A 85 12.57 -17.09 18.19
C ALA A 85 14.05 -16.67 18.43
N GLY A 86 14.35 -15.38 18.22
CA GLY A 86 15.66 -14.83 18.51
C GLY A 86 16.00 -14.72 20.01
N ALA A 87 14.99 -14.73 20.88
CA ALA A 87 15.16 -14.68 22.33
C ALA A 87 15.43 -16.06 22.96
N SER A 88 15.14 -17.17 22.24
CA SER A 88 15.35 -18.53 22.75
C SER A 88 16.66 -19.10 22.21
N SER A 89 17.62 -19.37 23.10
CA SER A 89 18.93 -19.93 22.78
C SER A 89 18.89 -21.35 22.20
N ALA A 90 17.79 -22.08 22.37
CA ALA A 90 17.60 -23.44 21.86
C ALA A 90 16.87 -23.52 20.51
N SER A 91 16.48 -22.40 19.93
CA SER A 91 15.69 -22.37 18.71
C SER A 91 16.56 -22.57 17.46
N LYS A 92 16.08 -23.42 16.54
CA LYS A 92 16.66 -23.52 15.17
C LYS A 92 16.24 -22.39 14.24
N ALA A 93 15.37 -21.50 14.72
CA ALA A 93 14.81 -20.40 13.93
C ALA A 93 15.86 -19.46 13.30
N PRO A 94 16.95 -19.07 13.98
CA PRO A 94 17.99 -18.25 13.35
C PRO A 94 18.60 -18.91 12.10
N ARG A 95 18.79 -20.24 12.12
CA ARG A 95 19.33 -20.97 10.97
C ARG A 95 18.41 -20.87 9.75
N TYR A 96 17.10 -21.03 9.96
CA TYR A 96 16.11 -20.89 8.87
C TYR A 96 16.02 -19.44 8.38
N LEU A 97 16.07 -18.48 9.30
CA LEU A 97 16.03 -17.05 8.96
C LEU A 97 17.23 -16.66 8.07
N PHE A 98 18.46 -16.98 8.51
CA PHE A 98 19.64 -16.66 7.74
C PHE A 98 19.74 -17.49 6.44
N GLY A 99 19.27 -18.72 6.44
CA GLY A 99 19.17 -19.55 5.23
C GLY A 99 18.20 -18.95 4.22
N ALA A 100 17.02 -18.51 4.65
CA ALA A 100 16.04 -17.85 3.80
C ALA A 100 16.54 -16.47 3.28
N MET A 101 17.24 -15.70 4.12
CA MET A 101 17.89 -14.46 3.72
C MET A 101 18.96 -14.70 2.64
N GLY A 102 19.83 -15.70 2.83
CA GLY A 102 20.86 -16.06 1.86
C GLY A 102 20.24 -16.53 0.53
N PHE A 103 19.21 -17.36 0.58
CA PHE A 103 18.47 -17.80 -0.60
C PHE A 103 17.79 -16.63 -1.32
N GLY A 104 17.11 -15.74 -0.59
CA GLY A 104 16.49 -14.55 -1.16
C GLY A 104 17.50 -13.59 -1.80
N ALA A 105 18.65 -13.37 -1.13
CA ALA A 105 19.74 -12.56 -1.67
C ALA A 105 20.34 -13.17 -2.95
N PHE A 106 20.50 -14.49 -2.97
CA PHE A 106 20.99 -15.22 -4.15
C PHE A 106 20.03 -15.07 -5.34
N LEU A 107 18.72 -15.30 -5.12
CA LEU A 107 17.71 -15.07 -6.16
C LEU A 107 17.68 -13.62 -6.63
N GLN A 108 17.80 -12.66 -5.72
CA GLN A 108 17.86 -11.26 -6.08
C GLN A 108 19.10 -10.92 -6.92
N TYR A 109 20.24 -11.53 -6.63
CA TYR A 109 21.46 -11.37 -7.40
C TYR A 109 21.35 -11.95 -8.82
N LEU A 110 20.62 -13.08 -8.98
CA LEU A 110 20.39 -13.69 -10.30
C LEU A 110 19.48 -12.83 -11.20
N LYS A 111 18.57 -12.04 -10.64
CA LYS A 111 17.61 -11.22 -11.41
C LYS A 111 17.93 -9.74 -11.46
N SER A 112 18.89 -9.25 -10.69
CA SER A 112 19.25 -7.83 -10.62
C SER A 112 20.06 -7.39 -11.83
N ASP A 113 19.78 -6.17 -12.33
CA ASP A 113 20.59 -5.50 -13.35
C ASP A 113 22.04 -5.29 -12.93
N ARG A 114 22.27 -5.21 -11.61
CA ARG A 114 23.61 -5.12 -11.00
C ARG A 114 24.23 -6.48 -10.68
N GLY A 115 23.50 -7.58 -10.95
CA GLY A 115 23.93 -8.96 -10.75
C GLY A 115 24.17 -9.66 -12.08
N LEU A 116 23.76 -10.95 -12.16
CA LEU A 116 23.99 -11.77 -13.36
C LEU A 116 22.90 -11.63 -14.43
N LEU A 117 21.77 -11.01 -14.14
CA LEU A 117 20.61 -10.83 -15.03
C LEU A 117 20.20 -12.12 -15.78
N LEU A 118 20.33 -13.28 -15.13
CA LEU A 118 19.97 -14.56 -15.71
C LEU A 118 18.47 -14.79 -15.78
N MET A 119 17.69 -14.11 -14.94
CA MET A 119 16.24 -14.28 -14.83
C MET A 119 15.57 -12.91 -14.86
N LYS A 120 14.50 -12.80 -15.65
CA LYS A 120 13.64 -11.61 -15.61
C LYS A 120 12.74 -11.65 -14.37
N GLU A 121 12.46 -10.50 -13.80
CA GLU A 121 11.57 -10.40 -12.65
C GLU A 121 10.14 -10.83 -13.00
N TYR A 122 9.69 -10.46 -14.19
CA TYR A 122 8.41 -10.86 -14.75
C TYR A 122 8.52 -10.94 -16.28
N VAL A 123 7.65 -11.73 -16.88
CA VAL A 123 7.46 -11.78 -18.33
C VAL A 123 6.04 -11.28 -18.59
N GLY A 124 5.89 -10.35 -19.50
CA GLY A 124 4.61 -9.79 -19.87
C GLY A 124 4.41 -9.77 -21.38
N GLY A 125 3.17 -9.58 -21.78
CA GLY A 125 2.78 -9.41 -23.15
C GLY A 125 1.46 -8.64 -23.25
N PHE A 126 1.07 -8.35 -24.47
CA PHE A 126 -0.17 -7.67 -24.77
C PHE A 126 -0.97 -8.50 -25.79
N ILE A 127 -2.24 -8.72 -25.54
CA ILE A 127 -3.17 -9.39 -26.45
C ILE A 127 -4.08 -8.30 -27.01
N GLU A 128 -3.92 -7.95 -28.27
CA GLU A 128 -4.75 -6.96 -28.93
C GLU A 128 -6.14 -7.53 -29.21
N PHE A 129 -7.17 -6.70 -28.95
CA PHE A 129 -8.51 -7.01 -29.41
C PHE A 129 -8.64 -6.74 -30.91
N PRO A 130 -9.52 -7.47 -31.61
CA PRO A 130 -9.85 -7.15 -32.99
C PRO A 130 -10.31 -5.70 -33.10
N ARG A 131 -9.83 -4.97 -34.10
CA ARG A 131 -10.26 -3.60 -34.36
C ARG A 131 -11.76 -3.62 -34.68
N ALA A 132 -12.54 -2.90 -33.90
CA ALA A 132 -13.97 -2.76 -34.10
C ALA A 132 -14.28 -1.31 -34.48
N ALA A 133 -15.05 -1.12 -35.54
CA ALA A 133 -15.60 0.19 -35.90
C ALA A 133 -17.10 0.23 -35.51
N VAL A 134 -17.44 1.14 -34.62
CA VAL A 134 -18.83 1.32 -34.20
C VAL A 134 -19.40 2.52 -34.90
N GLN A 135 -20.53 2.29 -35.61
CA GLN A 135 -21.28 3.36 -36.26
C GLN A 135 -22.16 4.05 -35.22
N HIS A 136 -21.89 5.32 -34.98
CA HIS A 136 -22.73 6.16 -34.12
C HIS A 136 -23.77 6.90 -34.95
N PHE A 137 -24.91 7.22 -34.35
CA PHE A 137 -25.97 7.98 -34.94
C PHE A 137 -26.27 9.22 -34.12
N ASP A 138 -26.57 10.34 -34.77
CA ASP A 138 -27.06 11.54 -34.10
C ASP A 138 -28.49 11.35 -33.58
N PHE A 139 -29.02 12.34 -32.86
CA PHE A 139 -30.38 12.31 -32.33
C PHE A 139 -31.44 12.23 -33.46
N ALA A 140 -31.11 12.69 -34.68
CA ALA A 140 -31.95 12.60 -35.88
C ALA A 140 -31.73 11.28 -36.64
N ARG A 141 -31.05 10.29 -36.07
CA ARG A 141 -30.69 8.99 -36.67
C ARG A 141 -29.84 9.08 -37.93
N ARG A 142 -29.07 10.16 -38.09
CA ARG A 142 -28.10 10.30 -39.17
C ARG A 142 -26.80 9.61 -38.77
N PRO A 143 -26.19 8.83 -39.68
CA PRO A 143 -24.91 8.20 -39.37
C PRO A 143 -23.81 9.25 -39.19
N LEU A 144 -23.11 9.19 -38.06
CA LEU A 144 -21.89 9.95 -37.80
C LEU A 144 -20.68 9.19 -38.33
N ALA A 145 -19.52 9.80 -38.32
CA ALA A 145 -18.30 9.11 -38.68
C ALA A 145 -18.09 7.88 -37.75
N PRO A 146 -17.75 6.70 -38.30
CA PRO A 146 -17.52 5.53 -37.49
C PRO A 146 -16.30 5.77 -36.56
N VAL A 147 -16.46 5.42 -35.29
CA VAL A 147 -15.39 5.49 -34.31
C VAL A 147 -14.69 4.12 -34.25
N SER A 148 -13.41 4.11 -34.52
CA SER A 148 -12.62 2.88 -34.39
C SER A 148 -12.19 2.69 -32.95
N HIS A 149 -12.62 1.57 -32.37
CA HIS A 149 -12.21 1.16 -31.03
C HIS A 149 -11.04 0.20 -31.14
N THR A 150 -9.98 0.50 -30.42
CA THR A 150 -8.79 -0.34 -30.30
C THR A 150 -8.51 -0.56 -28.81
N GLY A 151 -7.93 -1.67 -28.48
CA GLY A 151 -7.58 -1.99 -27.10
C GLY A 151 -7.04 -3.39 -26.99
N GLY A 152 -6.83 -3.84 -25.80
CA GLY A 152 -6.31 -5.17 -25.52
C GLY A 152 -6.11 -5.40 -24.03
N ILE A 153 -5.60 -6.56 -23.71
CA ILE A 153 -5.28 -6.98 -22.34
C ILE A 153 -3.77 -7.06 -22.19
N ALA A 154 -3.22 -6.23 -21.30
CA ALA A 154 -1.86 -6.42 -20.82
C ALA A 154 -1.85 -7.55 -19.79
N TRP A 155 -0.97 -8.51 -19.94
CA TRP A 155 -0.78 -9.60 -19.00
C TRP A 155 0.67 -9.69 -18.56
N THR A 156 0.89 -10.07 -17.32
CA THR A 156 2.21 -10.33 -16.75
C THR A 156 2.17 -11.61 -15.93
N THR A 157 3.28 -12.33 -15.91
CA THR A 157 3.47 -13.39 -14.91
C THR A 157 3.55 -12.78 -13.52
N PRO A 158 3.29 -13.55 -12.46
CA PRO A 158 3.64 -13.13 -11.10
C PRO A 158 5.12 -12.74 -11.03
N SER A 159 5.43 -11.71 -10.25
CA SER A 159 6.81 -11.29 -10.01
C SER A 159 7.58 -12.37 -9.28
N LEU A 160 8.78 -12.69 -9.75
CA LEU A 160 9.70 -13.61 -9.09
C LEU A 160 10.36 -12.91 -7.90
N SER A 161 9.58 -12.63 -6.87
CA SER A 161 10.03 -11.98 -5.65
C SER A 161 9.83 -12.88 -4.44
N PRO A 162 10.91 -13.38 -3.81
CA PRO A 162 10.81 -14.17 -2.58
C PRO A 162 10.12 -13.43 -1.44
N ALA A 163 10.32 -12.12 -1.36
CA ALA A 163 9.67 -11.26 -0.36
C ALA A 163 8.15 -11.23 -0.53
N LEU A 164 7.66 -10.99 -1.76
CA LEU A 164 6.22 -10.97 -2.04
C LEU A 164 5.59 -12.36 -1.84
N THR A 165 6.29 -13.43 -2.22
CA THR A 165 5.84 -14.80 -1.96
C THR A 165 5.73 -15.07 -0.46
N GLY A 166 6.71 -14.63 0.32
CA GLY A 166 6.70 -14.74 1.77
C GLY A 166 5.55 -13.97 2.42
N ILE A 167 5.30 -12.75 1.97
CA ILE A 167 4.16 -11.93 2.41
C ILE A 167 2.84 -12.65 2.09
N GLY A 168 2.68 -13.14 0.87
CA GLY A 168 1.48 -13.87 0.46
C GLY A 168 1.23 -15.12 1.31
N TYR A 169 2.30 -15.86 1.68
CA TYR A 169 2.22 -17.00 2.57
C TYR A 169 1.76 -16.60 3.98
N ILE A 170 2.29 -15.51 4.54
CA ILE A 170 1.95 -14.99 5.87
C ILE A 170 0.51 -14.50 5.93
N ILE A 171 0.08 -13.75 4.92
CA ILE A 171 -1.28 -13.16 4.82
C ILE A 171 -2.33 -14.27 4.63
N GLY A 172 -1.96 -15.36 3.98
CA GLY A 172 -2.84 -16.47 3.70
C GLY A 172 -3.73 -16.32 2.47
N PRO A 173 -4.41 -17.41 2.05
CA PRO A 173 -5.07 -17.47 0.74
C PRO A 173 -6.27 -16.51 0.61
N ALA A 174 -7.03 -16.28 1.66
CA ALA A 174 -8.22 -15.44 1.60
C ALA A 174 -7.90 -13.98 1.28
N LEU A 175 -6.96 -13.38 2.02
CA LEU A 175 -6.55 -12.00 1.78
C LEU A 175 -5.75 -11.86 0.48
N SER A 176 -4.91 -12.85 0.15
CA SER A 176 -4.19 -12.88 -1.11
C SER A 176 -5.14 -12.94 -2.30
N ALA A 177 -6.22 -13.71 -2.24
CA ALA A 177 -7.24 -13.79 -3.29
C ALA A 177 -7.93 -12.43 -3.50
N ILE A 178 -8.26 -11.70 -2.42
CA ILE A 178 -8.84 -10.35 -2.52
C ILE A 178 -7.86 -9.39 -3.21
N THR A 179 -6.58 -9.43 -2.83
CA THR A 179 -5.55 -8.58 -3.44
C THR A 179 -5.39 -8.88 -4.93
N VAL A 180 -5.31 -10.16 -5.30
CA VAL A 180 -5.21 -10.58 -6.72
C VAL A 180 -6.46 -10.18 -7.50
N SER A 181 -7.66 -10.32 -6.92
CA SER A 181 -8.91 -9.90 -7.58
C SER A 181 -8.92 -8.41 -7.93
N GLY A 182 -8.38 -7.56 -7.06
CA GLY A 182 -8.20 -6.13 -7.34
C GLY A 182 -7.28 -5.89 -8.54
N GLY A 183 -6.18 -6.64 -8.64
CA GLY A 183 -5.29 -6.60 -9.79
C GLY A 183 -5.97 -7.05 -11.09
N VAL A 184 -6.70 -8.16 -11.05
CA VAL A 184 -7.48 -8.66 -12.21
C VAL A 184 -8.50 -7.62 -12.68
N ILE A 185 -9.27 -7.05 -11.75
CA ILE A 185 -10.24 -6.00 -12.07
C ILE A 185 -9.55 -4.79 -12.70
N ALA A 186 -8.44 -4.33 -12.14
CA ALA A 186 -7.72 -3.17 -12.65
C ALA A 186 -7.17 -3.41 -14.07
N TRP A 187 -6.39 -4.48 -14.24
CA TRP A 187 -5.59 -4.70 -15.44
C TRP A 187 -6.38 -5.40 -16.58
N TRP A 188 -7.29 -6.31 -16.25
CA TRP A 188 -7.98 -7.12 -17.25
C TRP A 188 -9.40 -6.65 -17.54
N VAL A 189 -9.97 -5.79 -16.70
CA VAL A 189 -11.32 -5.26 -16.89
C VAL A 189 -11.28 -3.74 -17.08
N LEU A 190 -10.82 -2.98 -16.10
CA LEU A 190 -10.96 -1.51 -16.14
C LEU A 190 -10.09 -0.86 -17.22
N ILE A 191 -8.83 -1.25 -17.36
CA ILE A 191 -7.96 -0.68 -18.41
C ILE A 191 -8.50 -0.96 -19.81
N PRO A 192 -8.83 -2.21 -20.19
CA PRO A 192 -9.43 -2.49 -21.48
C PRO A 192 -10.74 -1.74 -21.73
N LEU A 193 -11.62 -1.66 -20.71
CA LEU A 193 -12.87 -0.93 -20.82
C LEU A 193 -12.64 0.57 -21.04
N LEU A 194 -11.75 1.18 -20.32
CA LEU A 194 -11.44 2.60 -20.50
C LEU A 194 -10.90 2.90 -21.88
N LEU A 195 -9.98 2.08 -22.38
CA LEU A 195 -9.44 2.22 -23.73
C LEU A 195 -10.48 1.96 -24.81
N PHE A 196 -11.47 1.09 -24.54
CA PHE A 196 -12.56 0.81 -25.47
C PHE A 196 -13.60 1.94 -25.50
N PHE A 197 -14.03 2.47 -24.33
CA PHE A 197 -15.03 3.52 -24.26
C PHE A 197 -14.50 4.90 -24.63
N ASP A 198 -13.22 5.15 -24.44
CA ASP A 198 -12.58 6.42 -24.75
C ASP A 198 -11.36 6.19 -25.68
N PRO A 199 -11.59 6.12 -27.00
CA PRO A 199 -10.51 5.93 -27.96
C PRO A 199 -9.45 7.04 -27.95
N ASP A 200 -9.82 8.25 -27.50
CA ASP A 200 -8.95 9.41 -27.45
C ASP A 200 -8.14 9.48 -26.14
N LEU A 201 -8.39 8.57 -25.20
CA LEU A 201 -7.70 8.54 -23.90
C LEU A 201 -6.18 8.50 -24.06
N ALA A 202 -5.69 7.70 -25.00
CA ALA A 202 -4.27 7.59 -25.30
C ALA A 202 -3.67 8.96 -25.69
N GLN A 203 -4.32 9.68 -26.58
CA GLN A 203 -3.88 11.00 -27.04
C GLN A 203 -3.94 12.05 -25.92
N ARG A 204 -5.01 12.02 -25.10
CA ARG A 204 -5.14 12.92 -23.94
C ARG A 204 -4.08 12.65 -22.86
N LEU A 205 -3.60 11.44 -22.75
CA LEU A 205 -2.49 11.08 -21.86
C LEU A 205 -1.10 11.34 -22.49
N GLY A 206 -1.03 11.97 -23.67
CA GLY A 206 0.21 12.35 -24.32
C GLY A 206 0.85 11.28 -25.17
N PHE A 207 0.14 10.19 -25.52
CA PHE A 207 0.64 9.14 -26.38
C PHE A 207 0.28 9.40 -27.84
N GLY A 208 1.30 9.59 -28.69
CA GLY A 208 1.15 9.62 -30.13
C GLY A 208 0.90 8.21 -30.71
N GLN A 209 0.56 8.17 -32.00
CA GLN A 209 0.46 6.92 -32.74
C GLN A 209 1.83 6.21 -32.72
N GLY A 210 1.88 4.99 -32.17
CA GLY A 210 3.11 4.19 -32.11
C GLY A 210 3.66 3.94 -30.69
N ALA A 211 2.98 4.44 -29.65
CA ALA A 211 3.35 4.06 -28.29
C ALA A 211 3.16 2.55 -28.07
N SER A 212 4.10 1.91 -27.39
CA SER A 212 3.93 0.51 -27.06
C SER A 212 2.79 0.33 -26.03
N TRP A 213 2.00 -0.72 -26.20
CA TRP A 213 0.77 -0.94 -25.45
C TRP A 213 1.01 -1.20 -23.96
N ASP A 214 2.15 -1.73 -23.59
CA ASP A 214 2.55 -1.92 -22.19
C ASP A 214 2.74 -0.57 -21.49
N VAL A 215 3.41 0.38 -22.16
CA VAL A 215 3.59 1.75 -21.64
C VAL A 215 2.25 2.47 -21.55
N LEU A 216 1.36 2.33 -22.54
CA LEU A 216 0.03 2.91 -22.51
C LEU A 216 -0.80 2.33 -21.34
N SER A 217 -0.84 1.01 -21.20
CA SER A 217 -1.59 0.36 -20.12
C SER A 217 -1.08 0.79 -18.75
N PHE A 218 0.24 0.90 -18.57
CA PHE A 218 0.83 1.40 -17.34
C PHE A 218 0.46 2.86 -17.07
N THR A 219 0.43 3.70 -18.09
CA THR A 219 0.07 5.10 -17.94
C THR A 219 -1.42 5.29 -17.60
N VAL A 220 -2.30 4.51 -18.22
CA VAL A 220 -3.72 4.47 -17.85
C VAL A 220 -3.88 4.01 -16.40
N TRP A 221 -3.16 2.98 -15.99
CA TRP A 221 -3.15 2.54 -14.61
C TRP A 221 -2.69 3.65 -13.67
N TYR A 222 -1.58 4.32 -13.97
CA TYR A 222 -0.99 5.32 -13.12
C TYR A 222 -1.88 6.56 -12.96
N ASN A 223 -2.44 7.07 -14.06
CA ASN A 223 -3.18 8.34 -14.07
C ASN A 223 -4.67 8.19 -13.78
N VAL A 224 -5.27 7.04 -14.03
CA VAL A 224 -6.73 6.84 -13.89
C VAL A 224 -7.05 5.80 -12.83
N ILE A 225 -6.55 4.57 -12.98
CA ILE A 225 -6.95 3.46 -12.09
C ILE A 225 -6.41 3.64 -10.68
N ARG A 226 -5.16 4.03 -10.55
CA ARG A 226 -4.51 4.22 -9.25
C ARG A 226 -5.20 5.28 -8.38
N PRO A 227 -5.55 6.49 -8.89
CA PRO A 227 -6.36 7.45 -8.13
C PRO A 227 -7.71 6.90 -7.69
N ILE A 228 -8.40 6.13 -8.55
CA ILE A 228 -9.67 5.48 -8.21
C ILE A 228 -9.46 4.47 -7.07
N ALA A 229 -8.43 3.63 -7.15
CA ALA A 229 -8.09 2.66 -6.13
C ALA A 229 -7.75 3.33 -4.79
N VAL A 230 -6.97 4.43 -4.82
CA VAL A 230 -6.67 5.24 -3.62
C VAL A 230 -7.94 5.83 -3.03
N GLY A 231 -8.83 6.38 -3.86
CA GLY A 231 -10.14 6.89 -3.42
C GLY A 231 -10.98 5.80 -2.75
N THR A 232 -11.03 4.62 -3.32
CA THR A 232 -11.72 3.45 -2.74
C THR A 232 -11.14 3.07 -1.38
N MET A 233 -9.81 3.07 -1.26
CA MET A 233 -9.12 2.80 0.00
C MET A 233 -9.45 3.85 1.07
N LEU A 234 -9.48 5.13 0.71
CA LEU A 234 -9.84 6.21 1.63
C LEU A 234 -11.28 6.09 2.13
N VAL A 235 -12.23 5.80 1.24
CA VAL A 235 -13.63 5.56 1.61
C VAL A 235 -13.76 4.33 2.51
N GLY A 236 -13.06 3.24 2.19
CA GLY A 236 -13.02 2.03 3.00
C GLY A 236 -12.48 2.29 4.41
N ALA A 237 -11.36 3.00 4.51
CA ALA A 237 -10.77 3.39 5.79
C ALA A 237 -11.71 4.30 6.59
N GLY A 238 -12.28 5.33 5.96
CA GLY A 238 -13.26 6.24 6.58
C GLY A 238 -14.50 5.51 7.08
N SER A 239 -15.04 4.59 6.28
CA SER A 239 -16.18 3.74 6.66
C SER A 239 -15.86 2.86 7.87
N THR A 240 -14.65 2.29 7.92
CA THR A 240 -14.20 1.47 9.04
C THR A 240 -14.09 2.30 10.33
N LEU A 241 -13.46 3.47 10.26
CA LEU A 241 -13.38 4.39 11.40
C LEU A 241 -14.76 4.84 11.87
N PHE A 242 -15.67 5.15 10.95
CA PHE A 242 -17.04 5.52 11.29
C PHE A 242 -17.80 4.39 11.99
N ARG A 243 -17.68 3.15 11.52
CA ARG A 243 -18.26 1.97 12.19
C ARG A 243 -17.67 1.73 13.57
N MET A 244 -16.42 2.11 13.79
CA MET A 244 -15.71 1.94 15.04
C MET A 244 -15.89 3.12 16.00
N ARG A 245 -16.62 4.19 15.62
CA ARG A 245 -16.78 5.41 16.43
C ARG A 245 -17.20 5.15 17.88
N GLY A 246 -18.07 4.16 18.11
CA GLY A 246 -18.51 3.78 19.46
C GLY A 246 -17.41 3.16 20.31
N SER A 247 -16.58 2.29 19.74
CA SER A 247 -15.40 1.71 20.43
C SER A 247 -14.34 2.77 20.67
N ILE A 248 -14.11 3.64 19.71
CA ILE A 248 -13.18 4.77 19.83
C ILE A 248 -13.65 5.71 20.96
N ALA A 249 -14.92 6.09 20.99
CA ALA A 249 -15.48 6.95 22.05
C ALA A 249 -15.37 6.29 23.44
N ARG A 250 -15.59 4.97 23.54
CA ARG A 250 -15.39 4.23 24.80
C ARG A 250 -13.94 4.23 25.23
N SER A 251 -13.00 4.05 24.31
CA SER A 251 -11.56 4.08 24.59
C SER A 251 -11.12 5.46 25.09
N PHE A 252 -11.62 6.53 24.48
CA PHE A 252 -11.38 7.89 24.98
C PHE A 252 -11.92 8.07 26.41
N ARG A 253 -13.18 7.70 26.66
CA ARG A 253 -13.77 7.78 28.00
C ARG A 253 -13.02 6.89 29.00
N GLY A 254 -12.61 5.69 28.58
CA GLY A 254 -11.83 4.77 29.40
C GLY A 254 -10.45 5.32 29.76
N ALA A 255 -9.76 5.97 28.83
CA ALA A 255 -8.47 6.60 29.10
C ALA A 255 -8.59 7.75 30.13
N PHE A 256 -9.65 8.55 30.05
CA PHE A 256 -9.93 9.58 31.06
C PHE A 256 -10.34 8.97 32.41
N ALA A 257 -11.14 7.89 32.43
CA ALA A 257 -11.57 7.20 33.66
C ALA A 257 -10.38 6.46 34.31
N ALA A 258 -9.50 5.82 33.53
CA ALA A 258 -8.29 5.16 34.05
C ALA A 258 -7.29 6.17 34.65
N SER A 259 -7.23 7.37 34.12
CA SER A 259 -6.47 8.49 34.70
C SER A 259 -7.04 8.96 36.02
N ALA A 260 -8.35 8.86 36.21
CA ALA A 260 -9.03 9.12 37.50
C ALA A 260 -8.84 7.97 38.51
N ALA A 261 -9.00 6.72 38.07
CA ALA A 261 -8.82 5.52 38.91
C ALA A 261 -7.35 5.25 39.31
N ALA A 262 -6.38 5.67 38.51
CA ALA A 262 -4.96 5.64 38.91
C ALA A 262 -4.66 6.57 40.12
N ARG A 263 -5.53 7.51 40.42
CA ARG A 263 -5.49 8.31 41.66
C ARG A 263 -5.98 7.53 42.87
N ASP A 264 -6.83 6.51 42.69
CA ASP A 264 -7.43 5.73 43.76
C ASP A 264 -6.67 4.43 44.10
N GLY A 265 -5.43 4.28 43.65
CA GLY A 265 -4.53 3.20 44.09
C GLY A 265 -4.83 1.81 43.53
N ALA A 266 -5.62 1.67 42.46
CA ALA A 266 -5.84 0.40 41.79
C ALA A 266 -4.53 -0.15 41.21
N VAL A 267 -4.14 -1.38 41.57
CA VAL A 267 -2.96 -2.08 41.07
C VAL A 267 -3.26 -2.59 39.66
N LEU A 268 -2.94 -1.78 38.67
CA LEU A 268 -2.97 -2.17 37.26
C LEU A 268 -1.66 -2.89 36.90
N GLU A 269 -1.72 -3.95 36.10
CA GLU A 269 -0.53 -4.58 35.55
C GLU A 269 0.27 -3.56 34.74
N ARG A 270 1.60 -3.71 34.71
CA ARG A 270 2.52 -2.80 34.02
C ARG A 270 2.16 -2.59 32.54
N THR A 271 1.61 -3.61 31.90
CA THR A 271 1.18 -3.62 30.50
C THR A 271 -0.14 -2.90 30.26
N GLU A 272 -0.91 -2.67 31.29
CA GLU A 272 -2.22 -1.99 31.26
C GLU A 272 -2.15 -0.53 31.73
N ARG A 273 -0.99 -0.08 32.21
CA ARG A 273 -0.79 1.32 32.59
C ARG A 273 -0.62 2.17 31.33
N ASP A 274 -1.65 2.93 31.02
CA ASP A 274 -1.58 3.98 30.00
C ASP A 274 -0.79 5.20 30.52
N ILE A 275 -0.23 5.97 29.59
CA ILE A 275 0.47 7.21 29.92
C ILE A 275 -0.52 8.17 30.60
N PRO A 276 -0.21 8.72 31.78
CA PRO A 276 -1.11 9.64 32.45
C PRO A 276 -1.34 10.89 31.60
N VAL A 277 -2.62 11.25 31.40
CA VAL A 277 -3.08 12.38 30.55
C VAL A 277 -2.56 13.75 31.02
N LYS A 278 -1.71 13.81 32.01
CA LYS A 278 -1.10 15.04 32.54
C LYS A 278 0.13 15.55 31.78
N TRP A 279 0.55 14.84 30.70
CA TRP A 279 1.72 15.23 29.91
C TRP A 279 1.30 15.70 28.53
#